data_8b300b056641bd4721e2bac060f4651e
#
_entry.id   8b300b056641bd4721e2bac060f4651e
#
_cell.length_a   1.000
_cell.length_b   1.000
_cell.length_c   1.000
_cell.angle_alpha   90.00
_cell.angle_beta   90.00
_cell.angle_gamma   90.00
#
_symmetry.space_group_name_H-M   'P 1'
#
loop_
_entity.id
_entity.type
_entity.pdbx_description
1 polymer ?
#
loop_
_entity_poly.entity_id
_entity_poly.type
_entity_poly.pdbx_seq_one_letter_code
_entity_poly.pdbx_strand_id
1 'polypeptide(L)'
;AVLSLTAEQAGRQLKVSVSGIVTAAEPDWKGQFFVQDPTGGVFVENLGRPGPAPGDVVTVAGVSHPGAFAPIISAPQWRITGTAPLPEPKRVSIENLKAGVEDGLRVEISGVVRTAHIEEGRLVVHLATGGYRLEVFARVPPDVVPASLVAARVRVRGTTATHYNTSLRQLTAVAVYVPTPGDFVVFERESAPPFEQPVMPINSVAQYRRGSRSDQRVHVRGAVTLQRVGSEIYLQDRSGGIRIE
;
A
#
# COMPACT_ATOMS: atom_id res chain seq x y z
N ALA A 1 -9.21 -13.33 -18.50
CA ALA A 1 -8.45 -14.05 -19.50
C ALA A 1 -6.92 -13.97 -19.30
N VAL A 2 -6.30 -12.76 -19.21
CA VAL A 2 -4.82 -12.66 -19.03
C VAL A 2 -4.39 -13.27 -17.69
N LEU A 3 -5.06 -12.90 -16.59
CA LEU A 3 -4.74 -13.36 -15.24
C LEU A 3 -5.01 -14.86 -15.00
N SER A 4 -5.75 -15.53 -15.86
CA SER A 4 -5.97 -16.99 -15.78
C SER A 4 -4.90 -17.84 -16.46
N LEU A 5 -3.93 -17.19 -17.13
CA LEU A 5 -2.81 -17.89 -17.76
C LEU A 5 -1.84 -18.39 -16.69
N THR A 6 -1.35 -19.62 -16.87
CA THR A 6 -0.19 -20.08 -16.10
C THR A 6 1.06 -19.31 -16.55
N ALA A 7 2.12 -19.31 -15.74
CA ALA A 7 3.39 -18.68 -16.12
C ALA A 7 3.94 -19.22 -17.45
N GLU A 8 3.82 -20.54 -17.67
CA GLU A 8 4.23 -21.19 -18.94
C GLU A 8 3.38 -20.70 -20.11
N GLN A 9 2.05 -20.64 -19.95
CA GLN A 9 1.15 -20.14 -21.00
C GLN A 9 1.42 -18.67 -21.31
N ALA A 10 1.58 -17.82 -20.29
CA ALA A 10 1.90 -16.42 -20.46
C ALA A 10 3.26 -16.21 -21.15
N GLY A 11 4.24 -17.09 -20.90
CA GLY A 11 5.56 -17.07 -21.55
C GLY A 11 5.52 -17.38 -23.06
N ARG A 12 4.40 -17.88 -23.58
CA ARG A 12 4.21 -18.14 -25.02
C ARG A 12 3.90 -16.87 -25.84
N GLN A 13 3.89 -15.70 -25.19
CA GLN A 13 3.63 -14.41 -25.84
C GLN A 13 2.31 -14.38 -26.64
N LEU A 14 1.25 -14.90 -26.04
CA LEU A 14 -0.07 -14.93 -26.65
C LEU A 14 -0.56 -13.50 -26.90
N LYS A 15 -1.12 -13.23 -28.07
CA LYS A 15 -1.77 -11.95 -28.35
C LYS A 15 -2.96 -11.76 -27.43
N VAL A 16 -2.98 -10.62 -26.73
CA VAL A 16 -4.03 -10.27 -25.77
C VAL A 16 -4.55 -8.88 -26.06
N SER A 17 -5.83 -8.66 -25.76
CA SER A 17 -6.44 -7.35 -25.79
C SER A 17 -7.37 -7.20 -24.58
N VAL A 18 -7.30 -6.05 -23.91
CA VAL A 18 -8.15 -5.69 -22.78
C VAL A 18 -8.67 -4.27 -22.94
N SER A 19 -9.84 -4.00 -22.38
CA SER A 19 -10.36 -2.64 -22.26
C SER A 19 -10.80 -2.43 -20.82
N GLY A 20 -10.47 -1.28 -20.25
CA GLY A 20 -10.79 -1.01 -18.85
C GLY A 20 -10.38 0.40 -18.45
N ILE A 21 -10.49 0.66 -17.15
CA ILE A 21 -10.16 1.94 -16.53
C ILE A 21 -8.76 1.85 -15.95
N VAL A 22 -7.92 2.85 -16.21
CA VAL A 22 -6.62 2.98 -15.56
C VAL A 22 -6.84 3.32 -14.09
N THR A 23 -6.31 2.48 -13.20
CA THR A 23 -6.51 2.64 -11.75
C THR A 23 -5.27 3.12 -11.01
N ALA A 24 -4.07 2.86 -11.57
CA ALA A 24 -2.81 3.39 -11.07
C ALA A 24 -1.83 3.60 -12.22
N ALA A 25 -1.15 4.73 -12.19
CA ALA A 25 -0.06 5.12 -13.08
C ALA A 25 0.80 6.15 -12.36
N GLU A 26 1.98 5.76 -11.91
CA GLU A 26 2.84 6.62 -11.13
C GLU A 26 3.95 7.23 -11.99
N PRO A 27 4.40 8.47 -11.71
CA PRO A 27 5.41 9.16 -12.53
C PRO A 27 6.73 8.39 -12.63
N ASP A 28 7.15 7.76 -11.53
CA ASP A 28 8.38 6.96 -11.45
C ASP A 28 8.27 5.60 -12.16
N TRP A 29 7.08 5.15 -12.52
CA TRP A 29 6.87 3.92 -13.30
C TRP A 29 7.17 4.07 -14.78
N LYS A 30 7.63 5.24 -15.22
CA LYS A 30 8.10 5.49 -16.60
C LYS A 30 7.06 5.12 -17.66
N GLY A 31 5.78 5.39 -17.36
CA GLY A 31 4.65 5.16 -18.25
C GLY A 31 3.92 3.84 -18.06
N GLN A 32 4.38 2.96 -17.19
CA GLN A 32 3.68 1.72 -16.84
C GLN A 32 2.41 2.05 -16.04
N PHE A 33 1.40 1.16 -16.09
CA PHE A 33 0.12 1.42 -15.43
C PHE A 33 -0.66 0.12 -15.16
N PHE A 34 -1.63 0.21 -14.24
CA PHE A 34 -2.64 -0.83 -14.07
C PHE A 34 -3.92 -0.45 -14.79
N VAL A 35 -4.53 -1.42 -15.45
CA VAL A 35 -5.87 -1.30 -16.04
C VAL A 35 -6.78 -2.35 -15.41
N GLN A 36 -7.98 -1.91 -15.00
CA GLN A 36 -8.97 -2.77 -14.36
C GLN A 36 -10.26 -2.81 -15.17
N ASP A 37 -10.82 -4.00 -15.30
CA ASP A 37 -12.17 -4.26 -15.78
C ASP A 37 -12.98 -5.06 -14.72
N PRO A 38 -14.25 -5.42 -14.96
CA PRO A 38 -15.03 -6.22 -14.01
C PRO A 38 -14.45 -7.60 -13.70
N THR A 39 -13.51 -8.11 -14.48
CA THR A 39 -12.91 -9.44 -14.30
C THR A 39 -11.59 -9.42 -13.53
N GLY A 40 -10.93 -8.26 -13.41
CA GLY A 40 -9.66 -8.13 -12.69
C GLY A 40 -8.86 -6.91 -13.10
N GLY A 41 -7.69 -6.74 -12.45
CA GLY A 41 -6.73 -5.70 -12.76
C GLY A 41 -5.43 -6.31 -13.32
N VAL A 42 -4.87 -5.75 -14.37
CA VAL A 42 -3.64 -6.23 -15.00
C VAL A 42 -2.61 -5.12 -15.16
N PHE A 43 -1.35 -5.46 -14.89
CA PHE A 43 -0.24 -4.56 -15.12
C PHE A 43 0.15 -4.51 -16.59
N VAL A 44 0.39 -3.30 -17.10
CA VAL A 44 0.80 -3.03 -18.49
C VAL A 44 2.21 -2.46 -18.48
N GLU A 45 3.14 -3.21 -19.06
CA GLU A 45 4.55 -2.87 -19.15
C GLU A 45 4.81 -1.91 -20.33
N ASN A 46 4.41 -0.65 -20.18
CA ASN A 46 4.57 0.42 -21.19
C ASN A 46 5.90 1.16 -21.00
N LEU A 47 7.01 0.47 -21.25
CA LEU A 47 8.35 0.98 -20.94
C LEU A 47 8.74 2.19 -21.81
N GLY A 48 9.19 3.26 -21.15
CA GLY A 48 9.82 4.42 -21.77
C GLY A 48 8.92 5.30 -22.64
N ARG A 49 7.60 5.19 -22.48
CA ARG A 49 6.59 6.00 -23.17
C ARG A 49 5.71 6.72 -22.16
N PRO A 50 5.15 7.90 -22.48
CA PRO A 50 4.13 8.49 -21.63
C PRO A 50 2.99 7.49 -21.42
N GLY A 51 2.51 7.36 -20.19
CA GLY A 51 1.38 6.51 -19.82
C GLY A 51 0.07 7.30 -19.76
N PRO A 52 -1.08 6.60 -19.70
CA PRO A 52 -2.37 7.22 -19.40
C PRO A 52 -2.44 7.63 -17.92
N ALA A 53 -3.46 8.39 -17.57
CA ALA A 53 -3.73 8.81 -16.19
C ALA A 53 -4.81 7.94 -15.52
N PRO A 54 -4.85 7.83 -14.19
CA PRO A 54 -5.97 7.21 -13.48
C PRO A 54 -7.30 7.88 -13.85
N GLY A 55 -8.31 7.06 -14.20
CA GLY A 55 -9.61 7.50 -14.72
C GLY A 55 -9.71 7.47 -16.25
N ASP A 56 -8.61 7.34 -16.99
CA ASP A 56 -8.70 7.12 -18.43
C ASP A 56 -9.27 5.73 -18.73
N VAL A 57 -10.17 5.65 -19.69
CA VAL A 57 -10.64 4.40 -20.26
C VAL A 57 -9.75 4.08 -21.45
N VAL A 58 -9.11 2.92 -21.41
CA VAL A 58 -8.14 2.53 -22.42
C VAL A 58 -8.48 1.18 -23.04
N THR A 59 -8.12 1.04 -24.32
CA THR A 59 -7.99 -0.26 -24.98
C THR A 59 -6.50 -0.53 -25.16
N VAL A 60 -6.05 -1.69 -24.69
CA VAL A 60 -4.66 -2.14 -24.72
C VAL A 60 -4.59 -3.44 -25.50
N ALA A 61 -3.72 -3.50 -26.49
CA ALA A 61 -3.34 -4.74 -27.19
C ALA A 61 -1.84 -4.98 -26.98
N GLY A 62 -1.44 -6.22 -26.79
CA GLY A 62 -0.05 -6.58 -26.56
C GLY A 62 0.14 -8.09 -26.55
N VAL A 63 1.18 -8.54 -25.88
CA VAL A 63 1.43 -9.96 -25.68
C VAL A 63 1.47 -10.30 -24.20
N SER A 64 1.04 -11.51 -23.87
CA SER A 64 1.14 -12.01 -22.49
C SER A 64 2.60 -12.22 -22.10
N HIS A 65 2.92 -11.90 -20.84
CA HIS A 65 4.22 -12.17 -20.24
C HIS A 65 4.00 -12.72 -18.83
N PRO A 66 4.79 -13.68 -18.36
CA PRO A 66 4.56 -14.30 -17.04
C PRO A 66 4.68 -13.33 -15.87
N GLY A 67 5.25 -12.15 -16.09
CA GLY A 67 5.55 -11.23 -15.01
C GLY A 67 6.45 -11.88 -13.96
N ALA A 68 6.62 -11.21 -12.86
CA ALA A 68 7.38 -11.78 -11.76
C ALA A 68 6.50 -12.45 -10.69
N PHE A 69 5.24 -12.05 -10.57
CA PHE A 69 4.24 -12.65 -9.68
C PHE A 69 3.01 -13.11 -10.47
N ALA A 70 2.32 -12.21 -11.13
CA ALA A 70 1.13 -12.45 -11.94
C ALA A 70 1.42 -12.17 -13.42
N PRO A 71 0.66 -12.77 -14.35
CA PRO A 71 0.75 -12.45 -15.77
C PRO A 71 0.49 -10.97 -16.06
N ILE A 72 1.29 -10.38 -16.92
CA ILE A 72 1.21 -8.98 -17.33
C ILE A 72 1.05 -8.84 -18.83
N ILE A 73 0.80 -7.64 -19.31
CA ILE A 73 0.81 -7.31 -20.74
C ILE A 73 2.11 -6.58 -21.07
N SER A 74 2.92 -7.12 -21.96
CA SER A 74 4.13 -6.49 -22.47
C SER A 74 4.00 -6.10 -23.95
N ALA A 75 4.93 -5.26 -24.42
CA ALA A 75 4.93 -4.67 -25.77
C ALA A 75 3.57 -4.03 -26.14
N PRO A 76 2.97 -3.19 -25.26
CA PRO A 76 1.62 -2.73 -25.44
C PRO A 76 1.52 -1.69 -26.57
N GLN A 77 0.41 -1.76 -27.30
CA GLN A 77 -0.18 -0.66 -28.05
C GLN A 77 -1.48 -0.28 -27.36
N TRP A 78 -1.67 0.97 -27.02
CA TRP A 78 -2.85 1.41 -26.30
C TRP A 78 -3.36 2.75 -26.82
N ARG A 79 -4.64 3.00 -26.56
CA ARG A 79 -5.30 4.27 -26.87
C ARG A 79 -6.32 4.60 -25.80
N ILE A 80 -6.47 5.88 -25.50
CA ILE A 80 -7.56 6.39 -24.68
C ILE A 80 -8.83 6.40 -25.53
N THR A 81 -9.91 5.86 -24.97
CA THR A 81 -11.23 5.78 -25.62
C THR A 81 -12.27 6.62 -24.91
N GLY A 82 -11.93 7.17 -23.72
CA GLY A 82 -12.78 8.03 -22.92
C GLY A 82 -12.23 8.23 -21.52
N THR A 83 -13.05 8.73 -20.63
CA THR A 83 -12.78 8.83 -19.18
C THR A 83 -13.96 8.28 -18.41
N ALA A 84 -13.70 7.73 -17.21
CA ALA A 84 -14.74 7.23 -16.31
C ALA A 84 -14.31 7.41 -14.85
N PRO A 85 -15.28 7.44 -13.91
CA PRO A 85 -14.96 7.32 -12.50
C PRO A 85 -14.15 6.05 -12.24
N LEU A 86 -13.24 6.11 -11.26
CA LEU A 86 -12.51 4.91 -10.83
C LEU A 86 -13.49 3.83 -10.37
N PRO A 87 -13.20 2.55 -10.59
CA PRO A 87 -14.04 1.45 -10.14
C PRO A 87 -14.32 1.53 -8.64
N GLU A 88 -15.51 1.07 -8.20
CA GLU A 88 -15.79 0.95 -6.79
C GLU A 88 -14.76 0.03 -6.11
N PRO A 89 -14.15 0.46 -4.98
CA PRO A 89 -13.11 -0.30 -4.34
C PRO A 89 -13.68 -1.52 -3.63
N LYS A 90 -13.05 -2.66 -3.82
CA LYS A 90 -13.39 -3.90 -3.12
C LYS A 90 -12.90 -3.82 -1.66
N ARG A 91 -13.79 -4.09 -0.70
CA ARG A 91 -13.37 -4.31 0.69
C ARG A 91 -12.67 -5.66 0.80
N VAL A 92 -11.47 -5.66 1.34
CA VAL A 92 -10.63 -6.85 1.36
C VAL A 92 -10.14 -7.16 2.77
N SER A 93 -9.93 -8.44 3.04
CA SER A 93 -9.26 -8.89 4.24
C SER A 93 -7.74 -8.81 4.09
N ILE A 94 -7.04 -8.74 5.21
CA ILE A 94 -5.57 -8.74 5.18
C ILE A 94 -5.01 -10.07 4.68
N GLU A 95 -5.70 -11.16 4.92
CA GLU A 95 -5.34 -12.51 4.48
C GLU A 95 -5.32 -12.58 2.95
N ASN A 96 -6.34 -12.03 2.29
CA ASN A 96 -6.42 -11.98 0.83
C ASN A 96 -5.31 -11.10 0.24
N LEU A 97 -5.02 -9.96 0.87
CA LEU A 97 -3.91 -9.10 0.45
C LEU A 97 -2.57 -9.83 0.55
N LYS A 98 -2.30 -10.50 1.67
CA LYS A 98 -1.08 -11.31 1.88
C LYS A 98 -0.95 -12.48 0.91
N ALA A 99 -2.06 -13.01 0.44
CA ALA A 99 -2.08 -14.06 -0.57
C ALA A 99 -1.89 -13.54 -2.00
N GLY A 100 -1.90 -12.20 -2.20
CA GLY A 100 -1.80 -11.57 -3.52
C GLY A 100 -3.03 -11.78 -4.41
N VAL A 101 -4.14 -12.24 -3.84
CA VAL A 101 -5.39 -12.53 -4.58
C VAL A 101 -5.98 -11.27 -5.22
N GLU A 102 -5.71 -10.12 -4.60
CA GLU A 102 -6.25 -8.83 -5.00
C GLU A 102 -5.24 -7.98 -5.81
N ASP A 103 -4.19 -8.59 -6.35
CA ASP A 103 -3.18 -7.86 -7.13
C ASP A 103 -3.79 -7.13 -8.32
N GLY A 104 -3.43 -5.86 -8.48
CA GLY A 104 -3.93 -4.98 -9.54
C GLY A 104 -5.35 -4.46 -9.33
N LEU A 105 -6.06 -4.86 -8.27
CA LEU A 105 -7.42 -4.40 -8.00
C LEU A 105 -7.45 -3.13 -7.15
N ARG A 106 -8.44 -2.28 -7.42
CA ARG A 106 -8.77 -1.17 -6.53
C ARG A 106 -9.48 -1.70 -5.28
N VAL A 107 -8.89 -1.43 -4.12
CA VAL A 107 -9.35 -1.93 -2.82
C VAL A 107 -9.61 -0.81 -1.82
N GLU A 108 -10.43 -1.08 -0.80
CA GLU A 108 -10.61 -0.23 0.38
C GLU A 108 -10.04 -0.93 1.61
N ILE A 109 -9.14 -0.25 2.30
CA ILE A 109 -8.46 -0.74 3.50
C ILE A 109 -8.54 0.34 4.57
N SER A 110 -8.75 -0.06 5.82
CA SER A 110 -8.65 0.83 6.98
C SER A 110 -7.56 0.34 7.92
N GLY A 111 -6.86 1.28 8.54
CA GLY A 111 -5.80 0.94 9.50
C GLY A 111 -5.31 2.16 10.26
N VAL A 112 -4.22 1.96 11.02
CA VAL A 112 -3.56 3.00 11.80
C VAL A 112 -2.22 3.34 11.18
N VAL A 113 -1.99 4.62 10.96
CA VAL A 113 -0.72 5.13 10.45
C VAL A 113 0.38 4.93 11.48
N ARG A 114 1.44 4.20 11.14
CA ARG A 114 2.61 4.00 12.00
C ARG A 114 3.72 4.98 11.68
N THR A 115 3.98 5.18 10.41
CA THR A 115 4.93 6.20 9.94
C THR A 115 4.33 6.92 8.75
N ALA A 116 4.72 8.16 8.55
CA ALA A 116 4.36 8.95 7.38
C ALA A 116 5.50 9.91 7.05
N HIS A 117 5.85 10.01 5.78
CA HIS A 117 6.83 10.97 5.26
C HIS A 117 6.51 11.31 3.80
N ILE A 118 7.14 12.34 3.29
CA ILE A 118 7.06 12.69 1.86
C ILE A 118 8.30 12.13 1.18
N GLU A 119 8.10 11.42 0.09
CA GLU A 119 9.14 10.93 -0.79
C GLU A 119 8.73 11.18 -2.24
N GLU A 120 9.60 11.86 -3.01
CA GLU A 120 9.36 12.22 -4.42
C GLU A 120 7.98 12.87 -4.68
N GLY A 121 7.53 13.73 -3.74
CA GLY A 121 6.25 14.45 -3.84
C GLY A 121 5.01 13.61 -3.52
N ARG A 122 5.18 12.39 -3.02
CA ARG A 122 4.10 11.51 -2.55
C ARG A 122 4.15 11.35 -1.04
N LEU A 123 3.00 11.17 -0.44
CA LEU A 123 2.91 10.71 0.94
C LEU A 123 3.12 9.20 0.97
N VAL A 124 4.15 8.77 1.66
CA VAL A 124 4.43 7.37 1.96
C VAL A 124 4.00 7.09 3.38
N VAL A 125 3.14 6.09 3.57
CA VAL A 125 2.58 5.72 4.86
C VAL A 125 2.77 4.23 5.11
N HIS A 126 3.31 3.86 6.26
CA HIS A 126 3.18 2.50 6.76
C HIS A 126 1.89 2.37 7.56
N LEU A 127 0.94 1.65 7.00
CA LEU A 127 -0.38 1.43 7.55
C LEU A 127 -0.44 0.07 8.27
N ALA A 128 -0.72 0.08 9.57
CA ALA A 128 -0.96 -1.15 10.32
C ALA A 128 -2.43 -1.54 10.26
N THR A 129 -2.70 -2.77 9.84
CA THR A 129 -4.04 -3.35 9.79
C THR A 129 -3.97 -4.87 10.01
N GLY A 130 -4.83 -5.42 10.88
CA GLY A 130 -4.90 -6.86 11.14
C GLY A 130 -3.56 -7.52 11.51
N GLY A 131 -2.67 -6.81 12.24
CA GLY A 131 -1.34 -7.30 12.59
C GLY A 131 -0.31 -7.28 11.44
N TYR A 132 -0.66 -6.74 10.29
CA TYR A 132 0.20 -6.58 9.12
C TYR A 132 0.53 -5.11 8.87
N ARG A 133 1.66 -4.85 8.21
CA ARG A 133 2.05 -3.50 7.77
C ARG A 133 2.02 -3.46 6.25
N LEU A 134 1.27 -2.48 5.72
CA LEU A 134 1.18 -2.17 4.30
C LEU A 134 1.90 -0.86 4.03
N GLU A 135 2.54 -0.78 2.89
CA GLU A 135 3.04 0.48 2.36
C GLU A 135 1.98 1.12 1.48
N VAL A 136 1.67 2.39 1.74
CA VAL A 136 0.67 3.16 1.01
C VAL A 136 1.35 4.37 0.40
N PHE A 137 1.28 4.50 -0.91
CA PHE A 137 1.74 5.65 -1.69
C PHE A 137 0.54 6.49 -2.08
N ALA A 138 0.42 7.70 -1.54
CA ALA A 138 -0.76 8.52 -1.78
C ALA A 138 -0.42 9.88 -2.39
N ARG A 139 -1.22 10.28 -3.36
CA ARG A 139 -1.24 11.67 -3.84
C ARG A 139 -2.07 12.48 -2.87
N VAL A 140 -1.44 13.40 -2.18
CA VAL A 140 -2.08 14.24 -1.16
C VAL A 140 -1.90 15.71 -1.49
N PRO A 141 -2.72 16.60 -0.89
CA PRO A 141 -2.48 18.04 -0.97
C PRO A 141 -1.09 18.41 -0.44
N PRO A 142 -0.45 19.45 -1.00
CA PRO A 142 0.92 19.84 -0.65
C PRO A 142 1.07 20.35 0.79
N ASP A 143 -0.02 20.73 1.45
CA ASP A 143 -0.08 21.22 2.83
C ASP A 143 -0.20 20.10 3.88
N VAL A 144 -0.22 18.84 3.46
CA VAL A 144 -0.24 17.71 4.40
C VAL A 144 1.03 17.67 5.23
N VAL A 145 0.87 17.66 6.56
CA VAL A 145 1.95 17.47 7.53
C VAL A 145 2.03 15.99 7.91
N PRO A 146 3.00 15.22 7.41
CA PRO A 146 3.04 13.77 7.64
C PRO A 146 3.05 13.37 9.11
N ALA A 147 3.80 14.10 9.96
CA ALA A 147 3.88 13.82 11.39
C ALA A 147 2.51 13.86 12.10
N SER A 148 1.57 14.68 11.59
CA SER A 148 0.21 14.78 12.15
C SER A 148 -0.68 13.56 11.84
N LEU A 149 -0.25 12.71 10.92
CA LEU A 149 -0.97 11.50 10.53
C LEU A 149 -0.60 10.30 11.38
N VAL A 150 0.54 10.33 12.07
CA VAL A 150 1.00 9.19 12.88
C VAL A 150 0.00 8.94 14.02
N ALA A 151 -0.36 7.67 14.21
CA ALA A 151 -1.43 7.16 15.08
C ALA A 151 -2.86 7.51 14.63
N ALA A 152 -3.05 8.28 13.55
CA ALA A 152 -4.37 8.47 12.99
C ALA A 152 -4.93 7.16 12.40
N ARG A 153 -6.24 6.99 12.48
CA ARG A 153 -6.96 5.95 11.75
C ARG A 153 -7.39 6.51 10.41
N VAL A 154 -7.02 5.78 9.38
CA VAL A 154 -7.29 6.20 8.01
C VAL A 154 -8.00 5.10 7.25
N ARG A 155 -8.75 5.51 6.25
CA ARG A 155 -9.28 4.66 5.20
C ARG A 155 -8.64 5.08 3.89
N VAL A 156 -8.07 4.12 3.19
CA VAL A 156 -7.43 4.32 1.90
C VAL A 156 -8.15 3.51 0.82
N ARG A 157 -8.27 4.09 -0.37
CA ARG A 157 -8.80 3.45 -1.56
C ARG A 157 -7.74 3.55 -2.65
N GLY A 158 -7.24 2.44 -3.11
CA GLY A 158 -6.14 2.44 -4.07
C GLY A 158 -5.95 1.09 -4.73
N THR A 159 -5.07 1.07 -5.72
CA THR A 159 -4.72 -0.14 -6.45
C THR A 159 -3.63 -0.88 -5.72
N THR A 160 -3.83 -2.15 -5.47
CA THR A 160 -2.80 -3.03 -4.91
C THR A 160 -1.75 -3.34 -5.97
N ALA A 161 -0.49 -3.33 -5.54
CA ALA A 161 0.62 -3.85 -6.33
C ALA A 161 1.50 -4.73 -5.43
N THR A 162 1.84 -5.90 -5.94
CA THR A 162 2.66 -6.84 -5.19
C THR A 162 4.14 -6.58 -5.40
N HIS A 163 4.90 -6.56 -4.32
CA HIS A 163 6.35 -6.67 -4.33
C HIS A 163 6.74 -8.14 -4.17
N TYR A 164 7.74 -8.58 -4.91
CA TYR A 164 8.09 -10.00 -4.94
C TYR A 164 9.60 -10.20 -5.10
N ASN A 165 10.06 -11.33 -4.64
CA ASN A 165 11.38 -11.83 -4.97
C ASN A 165 11.35 -12.43 -6.37
N THR A 166 12.04 -11.80 -7.32
CA THR A 166 12.05 -12.21 -8.73
C THR A 166 12.59 -13.61 -8.96
N SER A 167 13.61 -14.01 -8.19
CA SER A 167 14.25 -15.33 -8.32
C SER A 167 13.36 -16.46 -7.81
N LEU A 168 12.63 -16.23 -6.73
CA LEU A 168 11.78 -17.23 -6.10
C LEU A 168 10.30 -17.10 -6.52
N ARG A 169 9.92 -16.03 -7.23
CA ARG A 169 8.54 -15.68 -7.57
C ARG A 169 7.62 -15.66 -6.34
N GLN A 170 8.16 -15.23 -5.20
CA GLN A 170 7.44 -15.16 -3.93
C GLN A 170 7.05 -13.73 -3.63
N LEU A 171 5.83 -13.53 -3.21
CA LEU A 171 5.33 -12.25 -2.70
C LEU A 171 6.07 -11.90 -1.42
N THR A 172 6.65 -10.71 -1.36
CA THR A 172 7.38 -10.19 -0.19
C THR A 172 6.61 -9.12 0.55
N ALA A 173 5.85 -8.28 -0.16
CA ALA A 173 5.04 -7.22 0.39
C ALA A 173 3.90 -6.85 -0.56
N VAL A 174 2.91 -6.13 -0.05
CA VAL A 174 1.86 -5.52 -0.85
C VAL A 174 1.88 -4.02 -0.57
N ALA A 175 1.90 -3.23 -1.64
CA ALA A 175 1.72 -1.80 -1.62
C ALA A 175 0.32 -1.41 -2.11
N VAL A 176 -0.13 -0.21 -1.72
CA VAL A 176 -1.40 0.36 -2.19
C VAL A 176 -1.13 1.75 -2.76
N TYR A 177 -1.46 1.96 -4.02
CA TYR A 177 -1.29 3.23 -4.71
C TYR A 177 -2.62 3.99 -4.75
N VAL A 178 -2.66 5.12 -4.06
CA VAL A 178 -3.86 5.96 -3.86
C VAL A 178 -3.81 7.13 -4.84
N PRO A 179 -4.63 7.12 -5.90
CA PRO A 179 -4.47 8.01 -7.04
C PRO A 179 -4.97 9.44 -6.78
N THR A 180 -5.90 9.62 -5.83
CA THR A 180 -6.49 10.94 -5.56
C THR A 180 -6.48 11.28 -4.08
N PRO A 181 -6.40 12.58 -3.70
CA PRO A 181 -6.44 12.99 -2.29
C PRO A 181 -7.72 12.55 -1.57
N GLY A 182 -8.87 12.50 -2.26
CA GLY A 182 -10.14 12.07 -1.69
C GLY A 182 -10.20 10.58 -1.32
N ASP A 183 -9.26 9.80 -1.82
CA ASP A 183 -9.13 8.37 -1.53
C ASP A 183 -8.30 8.07 -0.28
N PHE A 184 -7.71 9.10 0.35
CA PHE A 184 -7.01 9.02 1.63
C PHE A 184 -7.79 9.80 2.69
N VAL A 185 -8.58 9.12 3.51
CA VAL A 185 -9.49 9.74 4.47
C VAL A 185 -9.05 9.46 5.89
N VAL A 186 -8.75 10.51 6.63
CA VAL A 186 -8.53 10.45 8.08
C VAL A 186 -9.88 10.56 8.79
N PHE A 187 -10.30 9.53 9.51
CA PHE A 187 -11.59 9.53 10.20
C PHE A 187 -11.48 9.56 11.73
N GLU A 188 -10.29 9.28 12.27
CA GLU A 188 -10.01 9.40 13.71
C GLU A 188 -8.56 9.85 13.89
N ARG A 189 -8.35 10.87 14.73
CA ARG A 189 -7.01 11.31 15.16
C ARG A 189 -6.84 11.03 16.64
N GLU A 190 -5.59 10.92 17.06
CA GLU A 190 -5.28 10.82 18.49
C GLU A 190 -5.75 12.10 19.22
N SER A 191 -6.48 11.92 20.32
CA SER A 191 -7.18 13.02 21.00
C SER A 191 -6.25 13.92 21.84
N ALA A 192 -5.06 13.42 22.18
CA ALA A 192 -4.10 14.15 23.01
C ALA A 192 -2.68 14.02 22.43
N PRO A 193 -1.83 15.05 22.61
CA PRO A 193 -0.42 14.97 22.26
C PRO A 193 0.23 13.75 22.96
N PRO A 194 1.17 13.06 22.33
CA PRO A 194 1.73 11.80 22.85
C PRO A 194 2.31 11.91 24.26
N PHE A 195 2.93 13.05 24.58
CA PHE A 195 3.58 13.28 25.88
C PHE A 195 2.63 13.85 26.96
N GLU A 196 1.40 14.18 26.63
CA GLU A 196 0.35 14.56 27.58
C GLU A 196 -0.42 13.35 28.12
N GLN A 197 -0.23 12.18 27.49
CA GLN A 197 -0.81 10.94 27.99
C GLN A 197 -0.15 10.52 29.31
N PRO A 198 -0.88 9.86 30.23
CA PRO A 198 -0.31 9.35 31.49
C PRO A 198 0.88 8.42 31.20
N VAL A 199 1.97 8.60 31.98
CA VAL A 199 3.14 7.71 31.88
C VAL A 199 2.74 6.32 32.37
N MET A 200 3.01 5.33 31.53
CA MET A 200 2.72 3.92 31.81
C MET A 200 4.00 3.18 32.20
N PRO A 201 3.96 2.30 33.22
CA PRO A 201 5.09 1.40 33.51
C PRO A 201 5.42 0.52 32.31
N ILE A 202 6.71 0.32 32.02
CA ILE A 202 7.18 -0.41 30.82
C ILE A 202 6.66 -1.85 30.81
N ASN A 203 6.63 -2.55 31.94
CA ASN A 203 6.09 -3.92 32.01
C ASN A 203 4.60 -4.01 31.66
N SER A 204 3.87 -2.89 31.76
CA SER A 204 2.44 -2.83 31.45
C SER A 204 2.12 -2.69 29.99
N VAL A 205 3.12 -2.36 29.15
CA VAL A 205 2.92 -2.16 27.68
C VAL A 205 2.48 -3.47 27.01
N ALA A 206 3.05 -4.59 27.42
CA ALA A 206 2.74 -5.90 26.86
C ALA A 206 1.62 -6.65 27.59
N GLN A 207 1.08 -6.08 28.68
CA GLN A 207 0.02 -6.74 29.44
C GLN A 207 -1.35 -6.59 28.79
N TYR A 208 -2.14 -7.67 28.80
CA TYR A 208 -3.53 -7.61 28.37
C TYR A 208 -4.33 -6.67 29.26
N ARG A 209 -5.05 -5.74 28.64
CA ARG A 209 -5.97 -4.82 29.31
C ARG A 209 -7.33 -4.86 28.63
N ARG A 210 -8.36 -5.17 29.38
CA ARG A 210 -9.73 -5.14 28.87
C ARG A 210 -10.08 -3.70 28.45
N GLY A 211 -10.44 -3.52 27.18
CA GLY A 211 -10.79 -2.21 26.60
C GLY A 211 -9.62 -1.36 26.12
N SER A 212 -8.34 -1.81 26.28
CA SER A 212 -7.23 -1.13 25.63
C SER A 212 -7.18 -1.49 24.15
N ARG A 213 -6.97 -0.49 23.30
CA ARG A 213 -6.72 -0.70 21.88
C ARG A 213 -5.23 -0.99 21.71
N SER A 214 -4.89 -2.12 21.12
CA SER A 214 -3.50 -2.53 20.83
C SER A 214 -2.79 -1.63 19.81
N ASP A 215 -3.54 -0.70 19.21
CA ASP A 215 -3.09 0.19 18.15
C ASP A 215 -2.82 1.64 18.63
N GLN A 216 -3.02 1.95 19.91
CA GLN A 216 -2.75 3.27 20.48
C GLN A 216 -1.28 3.44 20.87
N ARG A 217 -0.79 4.69 20.77
CA ARG A 217 0.50 5.06 21.36
C ARG A 217 0.42 4.99 22.87
N VAL A 218 1.53 4.68 23.49
CA VAL A 218 1.69 4.69 24.94
C VAL A 218 2.82 5.65 25.31
N HIS A 219 2.66 6.36 26.42
CA HIS A 219 3.72 7.20 26.97
C HIS A 219 4.46 6.39 28.04
N VAL A 220 5.73 6.07 27.77
CA VAL A 220 6.63 5.41 28.73
C VAL A 220 7.80 6.34 29.05
N ARG A 221 8.36 6.17 30.24
CA ARG A 221 9.53 6.93 30.71
C ARG A 221 10.53 5.97 31.36
N GLY A 222 11.81 6.11 31.00
CA GLY A 222 12.87 5.27 31.55
C GLY A 222 14.25 5.77 31.19
N ALA A 223 15.28 5.05 31.62
CA ALA A 223 16.66 5.27 31.23
C ALA A 223 16.96 4.51 29.96
N VAL A 224 17.71 5.11 29.05
CA VAL A 224 18.27 4.43 27.87
C VAL A 224 19.47 3.58 28.34
N THR A 225 19.36 2.28 28.22
CA THR A 225 20.41 1.34 28.64
C THR A 225 21.29 0.89 27.48
N LEU A 226 20.77 0.92 26.27
CA LEU A 226 21.50 0.63 25.05
C LEU A 226 20.87 1.40 23.88
N GLN A 227 21.71 1.91 22.99
CA GLN A 227 21.27 2.52 21.74
C GLN A 227 22.12 1.99 20.59
N ARG A 228 21.46 1.58 19.53
CA ARG A 228 22.06 1.37 18.20
C ARG A 228 21.57 2.46 17.27
N VAL A 229 22.44 3.37 16.95
CA VAL A 229 22.09 4.58 16.17
C VAL A 229 21.42 4.19 14.86
N GLY A 230 20.25 4.79 14.59
CA GLY A 230 19.45 4.54 13.38
C GLY A 230 18.68 3.21 13.34
N SER A 231 18.68 2.43 14.44
CA SER A 231 18.02 1.12 14.48
C SER A 231 17.13 0.95 15.70
N GLU A 232 17.68 0.95 16.90
CA GLU A 232 16.91 0.58 18.09
C GLU A 232 17.42 1.27 19.37
N ILE A 233 16.49 1.44 20.32
CA ILE A 233 16.79 1.95 21.67
C ILE A 233 16.23 0.97 22.70
N TYR A 234 16.99 0.65 23.72
CA TYR A 234 16.54 -0.10 24.87
C TYR A 234 16.26 0.86 26.02
N LEU A 235 15.01 0.89 26.45
CA LEU A 235 14.53 1.74 27.54
C LEU A 235 14.17 0.88 28.74
N GLN A 236 14.60 1.29 29.94
CA GLN A 236 14.32 0.59 31.19
C GLN A 236 13.78 1.52 32.25
N ASP A 237 12.78 1.05 32.99
CA ASP A 237 12.29 1.65 34.23
C ASP A 237 12.38 0.65 35.40
N ARG A 238 11.77 0.99 36.56
CA ARG A 238 11.75 0.07 37.70
C ARG A 238 10.91 -1.17 37.50
N SER A 239 10.02 -1.18 36.50
CA SER A 239 9.09 -2.26 36.22
C SER A 239 9.63 -3.26 35.19
N GLY A 240 10.52 -2.84 34.31
CA GLY A 240 11.06 -3.68 33.25
C GLY A 240 11.81 -2.91 32.18
N GLY A 241 12.14 -3.62 31.09
CA GLY A 241 12.79 -3.06 29.92
C GLY A 241 12.01 -3.35 28.63
N ILE A 242 12.15 -2.45 27.63
CA ILE A 242 11.54 -2.60 26.32
C ILE A 242 12.52 -2.17 25.23
N ARG A 243 12.49 -2.87 24.10
CA ARG A 243 13.16 -2.48 22.86
C ARG A 243 12.21 -1.65 22.01
N ILE A 244 12.69 -0.54 21.51
CA ILE A 244 11.98 0.40 20.62
C ILE A 244 12.75 0.42 19.29
N GLU A 245 12.09 0.11 18.21
CA GLU A 245 12.59 0.14 16.83
C GLU A 245 12.11 1.40 16.09
#